data_8872f30be6adf5abec01162166ee22f1
#
_entry.id   8872f30be6adf5abec01162166ee22f1
#
_cell.length_a   1.000
_cell.length_b   1.000
_cell.length_c   1.000
_cell.angle_alpha   90.00
_cell.angle_beta   90.00
_cell.angle_gamma   90.00
#
_symmetry.space_group_name_H-M   'P 1'
#
loop_
_entity.id
_entity.type
_entity.pdbx_description
1 polymer ?
#
loop_
_entity_poly.entity_id
_entity_poly.type
_entity_poly.pdbx_seq_one_letter_code
_entity_poly.pdbx_strand_id
1 'polypeptide(L)'
;MELRKYKLGEILDVTRGASLSGEFYATEGKYIRLTCGNFDYQNNCFKENKSKDNLYYIGDFKPEFLMEEGDIITPLTEQAIGLLGSTAIILESGKYIQSQDVAKIICKEELLDKDFAFYLISSTLVKQQLSVAAQQTKIRHTSPDKIRDCTVWIPELTEQKRIGKLLRSLDRKIELNRAINQNLEAMAKQLYDYWFVQFDFPNEEGKPYKSSGGEMVWNEKLRRDIPKGWSCSDIKSALNIFTGKKDVSKAIPGPYKFFSCAPEPISSNEY
;
A
#
# COMPACT_ATOMS: atom_id res chain seq x y z
N MET A 1 -28.37 -0.36 19.21
CA MET A 1 -27.22 0.56 19.31
C MET A 1 -27.73 1.96 18.98
N GLU A 2 -27.68 2.86 19.93
CA GLU A 2 -28.08 4.26 19.72
C GLU A 2 -26.93 5.00 19.04
N LEU A 3 -27.22 5.78 18.00
CA LEU A 3 -26.25 6.59 17.28
C LEU A 3 -26.52 8.07 17.55
N ARG A 4 -25.46 8.83 17.83
CA ARG A 4 -25.53 10.27 18.02
C ARG A 4 -24.93 10.99 16.85
N LYS A 5 -25.59 12.08 16.44
CA LYS A 5 -25.16 12.90 15.30
C LYS A 5 -24.15 13.95 15.77
N TYR A 6 -23.04 14.07 15.03
CA TYR A 6 -22.01 15.08 15.25
C TYR A 6 -21.53 15.66 13.92
N LYS A 7 -21.01 16.88 13.94
CA LYS A 7 -20.01 17.32 12.97
C LYS A 7 -18.64 16.80 13.43
N LEU A 8 -17.76 16.42 12.49
CA LEU A 8 -16.43 15.93 12.86
C LEU A 8 -15.67 16.92 13.74
N GLY A 9 -15.75 18.24 13.48
CA GLY A 9 -15.11 19.28 14.30
C GLY A 9 -15.58 19.36 15.76
N GLU A 10 -16.71 18.74 16.11
CA GLU A 10 -17.18 18.66 17.50
C GLU A 10 -16.43 17.58 18.29
N ILE A 11 -15.93 16.52 17.60
CA ILE A 11 -15.34 15.32 18.21
C ILE A 11 -13.85 15.13 17.88
N LEU A 12 -13.30 15.86 16.93
CA LEU A 12 -11.87 15.84 16.56
C LEU A 12 -11.43 17.23 16.10
N ASP A 13 -10.12 17.44 16.05
CA ASP A 13 -9.51 18.56 15.34
C ASP A 13 -8.69 18.07 14.14
N VAL A 14 -8.45 18.99 13.20
CA VAL A 14 -7.72 18.73 11.97
C VAL A 14 -6.69 19.82 11.76
N THR A 15 -5.41 19.47 11.73
CA THR A 15 -4.34 20.42 11.47
C THR A 15 -3.76 20.23 10.06
N ARG A 16 -3.34 21.32 9.44
CA ARG A 16 -2.63 21.32 8.17
C ARG A 16 -1.15 21.47 8.41
N GLY A 17 -0.31 20.78 7.64
CA GLY A 17 1.13 20.86 7.78
C GLY A 17 1.78 22.10 7.15
N ALA A 18 3.09 22.12 7.22
CA ALA A 18 3.92 23.22 6.77
C ALA A 18 3.93 23.37 5.23
N SER A 19 4.00 24.62 4.78
CA SER A 19 4.43 24.94 3.40
C SER A 19 5.95 24.84 3.32
N LEU A 20 6.48 23.70 2.91
CA LEU A 20 7.90 23.42 2.82
C LEU A 20 8.46 23.97 1.51
N SER A 21 9.54 24.78 1.58
CA SER A 21 10.17 25.35 0.37
C SER A 21 10.90 24.27 -0.43
N GLY A 22 10.68 24.26 -1.74
CA GLY A 22 11.29 23.31 -2.66
C GLY A 22 12.82 23.40 -2.77
N GLU A 23 13.42 24.51 -2.38
CA GLU A 23 14.88 24.71 -2.35
C GLU A 23 15.59 23.79 -1.34
N PHE A 24 14.88 23.34 -0.31
CA PHE A 24 15.39 22.40 0.71
C PHE A 24 15.00 20.95 0.48
N TYR A 25 14.47 20.61 -0.71
CA TYR A 25 14.19 19.22 -1.07
C TYR A 25 15.47 18.52 -1.46
N ALA A 26 15.73 17.34 -0.88
CA ALA A 26 16.96 16.56 -1.08
C ALA A 26 16.66 15.10 -1.37
N THR A 27 17.62 14.39 -1.93
CA THR A 27 17.59 12.95 -2.17
C THR A 27 17.98 12.15 -0.92
N GLU A 28 18.61 12.79 0.05
CA GLU A 28 19.06 12.21 1.31
C GLU A 28 18.81 13.20 2.45
N GLY A 29 18.63 12.70 3.67
CA GLY A 29 18.42 13.52 4.85
C GLY A 29 17.84 12.74 6.02
N LYS A 30 17.63 13.44 7.13
CA LYS A 30 17.03 12.87 8.35
C LYS A 30 15.51 12.79 8.25
N TYR A 31 14.87 13.79 7.65
CA TYR A 31 13.43 13.94 7.68
C TYR A 31 12.82 13.77 6.30
N ILE A 32 11.71 13.04 6.23
CA ILE A 32 10.96 12.79 4.98
C ILE A 32 9.67 13.60 5.03
N ARG A 33 9.45 14.46 4.01
CA ARG A 33 8.19 15.19 3.88
C ARG A 33 7.06 14.26 3.42
N LEU A 34 5.95 14.29 4.12
CA LEU A 34 4.75 13.57 3.72
C LEU A 34 4.11 14.19 2.47
N THR A 35 3.60 13.34 1.60
CA THR A 35 2.89 13.72 0.38
C THR A 35 1.70 12.80 0.16
N CYS A 36 0.86 13.10 -0.83
CA CYS A 36 -0.23 12.19 -1.23
C CYS A 36 0.27 10.80 -1.67
N GLY A 37 1.54 10.67 -2.07
CA GLY A 37 2.17 9.39 -2.40
C GLY A 37 2.38 8.45 -1.22
N ASN A 38 2.22 8.93 0.01
CA ASN A 38 2.33 8.11 1.22
C ASN A 38 1.03 7.38 1.61
N PHE A 39 -0.03 7.52 0.80
CA PHE A 39 -1.31 6.87 1.05
C PHE A 39 -1.55 5.74 0.05
N ASP A 40 -1.74 4.53 0.55
CA ASP A 40 -2.41 3.47 -0.17
C ASP A 40 -3.92 3.63 0.04
N TYR A 41 -4.58 4.37 -0.85
CA TYR A 41 -6.00 4.72 -0.71
C TYR A 41 -6.95 3.54 -0.97
N GLN A 42 -6.46 2.46 -1.59
CA GLN A 42 -7.23 1.23 -1.80
C GLN A 42 -7.31 0.40 -0.52
N ASN A 43 -6.23 0.40 0.26
CA ASN A 43 -6.10 -0.37 1.49
C ASN A 43 -6.17 0.48 2.77
N ASN A 44 -6.31 1.81 2.66
CA ASN A 44 -6.27 2.77 3.77
C ASN A 44 -5.07 2.51 4.71
N CYS A 45 -3.87 2.46 4.16
CA CYS A 45 -2.66 2.27 4.95
C CYS A 45 -1.53 3.20 4.49
N PHE A 46 -0.54 3.33 5.33
CA PHE A 46 0.69 4.04 5.00
C PHE A 46 1.52 3.22 4.01
N LYS A 47 2.12 3.90 3.05
CA LYS A 47 3.14 3.33 2.18
C LYS A 47 4.31 4.28 2.00
N GLU A 48 5.50 3.75 1.78
CA GLU A 48 6.63 4.56 1.34
C GLU A 48 6.36 5.13 -0.05
N ASN A 49 6.60 6.44 -0.20
CA ASN A 49 6.53 7.06 -1.51
C ASN A 49 7.81 6.79 -2.30
N LYS A 50 7.70 6.03 -3.40
CA LYS A 50 8.81 5.71 -4.31
C LYS A 50 8.70 6.45 -5.65
N SER A 51 7.77 7.42 -5.76
CA SER A 51 7.51 8.13 -7.03
C SER A 51 8.42 9.32 -7.29
N LYS A 52 9.22 9.73 -6.30
CA LYS A 52 10.14 10.88 -6.38
C LYS A 52 11.43 10.56 -5.64
N ASP A 53 12.52 11.11 -6.10
CA ASP A 53 13.83 10.94 -5.46
C ASP A 53 14.09 11.98 -4.36
N ASN A 54 13.49 13.19 -4.45
CA ASN A 54 13.71 14.31 -3.56
C ASN A 54 12.67 14.44 -2.44
N LEU A 55 12.44 13.38 -1.70
CA LEU A 55 11.45 13.35 -0.62
C LEU A 55 11.97 13.84 0.73
N TYR A 56 13.29 13.92 0.89
CA TYR A 56 13.89 14.43 2.12
C TYR A 56 13.80 15.95 2.19
N TYR A 57 13.76 16.46 3.41
CA TYR A 57 13.75 17.88 3.71
C TYR A 57 14.89 18.24 4.66
N ILE A 58 15.72 19.18 4.24
CA ILE A 58 16.92 19.61 4.98
C ILE A 58 16.83 21.03 5.52
N GLY A 59 15.71 21.73 5.28
CA GLY A 59 15.46 23.07 5.81
C GLY A 59 14.86 23.06 7.21
N ASP A 60 14.72 24.23 7.78
CA ASP A 60 14.10 24.42 9.08
C ASP A 60 12.58 24.26 9.03
N PHE A 61 12.00 23.71 10.08
CA PHE A 61 10.56 23.60 10.27
C PHE A 61 10.21 23.61 11.76
N LYS A 62 8.97 23.94 12.06
CA LYS A 62 8.50 23.95 13.45
C LYS A 62 8.33 22.51 13.98
N PRO A 63 8.74 22.25 15.25
CA PRO A 63 8.64 20.92 15.85
C PRO A 63 7.23 20.30 15.83
N GLU A 64 6.18 21.14 15.85
CA GLU A 64 4.78 20.71 15.79
C GLU A 64 4.40 19.95 14.51
N PHE A 65 5.19 20.10 13.42
CA PHE A 65 4.98 19.37 12.16
C PHE A 65 5.71 18.04 12.10
N LEU A 66 6.53 17.72 13.09
CA LEU A 66 7.17 16.41 13.20
C LEU A 66 6.12 15.39 13.68
N MET A 67 5.97 14.32 12.90
CA MET A 67 4.96 13.31 13.15
C MET A 67 5.47 12.26 14.14
N GLU A 68 4.54 11.72 14.92
CA GLU A 68 4.79 10.66 15.88
C GLU A 68 4.08 9.36 15.47
N GLU A 69 4.63 8.24 15.92
CA GLU A 69 4.02 6.92 15.74
C GLU A 69 2.57 6.92 16.22
N GLY A 70 1.70 6.37 15.41
CA GLY A 70 0.28 6.30 15.69
C GLY A 70 -0.50 7.55 15.29
N ASP A 71 0.13 8.64 14.80
CA ASP A 71 -0.62 9.79 14.27
C ASP A 71 -1.46 9.37 13.07
N ILE A 72 -2.74 9.77 13.08
CA ILE A 72 -3.65 9.55 11.96
C ILE A 72 -3.51 10.71 10.99
N ILE A 73 -3.27 10.39 9.73
CA ILE A 73 -3.16 11.37 8.65
C ILE A 73 -4.17 11.10 7.54
N THR A 74 -4.55 12.17 6.82
CA THR A 74 -5.42 12.12 5.64
C THR A 74 -4.93 13.13 4.59
N PRO A 75 -5.05 12.85 3.28
CA PRO A 75 -4.63 13.79 2.24
C PRO A 75 -5.62 14.95 2.11
N LEU A 76 -5.09 16.14 1.81
CA LEU A 76 -5.87 17.34 1.49
C LEU A 76 -6.00 17.59 -0.01
N THR A 77 -5.28 16.84 -0.83
CA THR A 77 -5.26 16.97 -2.30
C THR A 77 -5.57 15.63 -2.94
N GLU A 78 -6.44 15.62 -3.95
CA GLU A 78 -6.81 14.41 -4.69
C GLU A 78 -6.07 14.36 -6.03
N GLN A 79 -5.05 13.52 -6.12
CA GLN A 79 -4.34 13.21 -7.37
C GLN A 79 -4.93 11.99 -8.08
N ALA A 80 -5.71 11.17 -7.37
CA ALA A 80 -6.42 10.02 -7.91
C ALA A 80 -7.80 9.94 -7.24
N ILE A 81 -8.82 9.56 -8.01
CA ILE A 81 -10.20 9.45 -7.51
C ILE A 81 -10.26 8.49 -6.33
N GLY A 82 -10.85 8.93 -5.21
CA GLY A 82 -10.99 8.14 -3.97
C GLY A 82 -9.87 8.34 -2.95
N LEU A 83 -8.90 9.22 -3.24
CA LEU A 83 -7.83 9.56 -2.30
C LEU A 83 -8.36 10.42 -1.13
N LEU A 84 -9.25 11.39 -1.39
CA LEU A 84 -9.84 12.20 -0.31
C LEU A 84 -10.62 11.33 0.68
N GLY A 85 -10.34 11.53 1.96
CA GLY A 85 -10.89 10.72 3.04
C GLY A 85 -10.22 9.35 3.22
N SER A 86 -9.16 9.02 2.46
CA SER A 86 -8.31 7.89 2.85
C SER A 86 -7.51 8.26 4.10
N THR A 87 -7.17 7.25 4.89
CA THR A 87 -6.42 7.42 6.13
C THR A 87 -5.16 6.58 6.13
N ALA A 88 -4.14 7.05 6.83
CA ALA A 88 -2.95 6.27 7.13
C ALA A 88 -2.49 6.56 8.56
N ILE A 89 -1.71 5.64 9.14
CA ILE A 89 -1.12 5.81 10.46
C ILE A 89 0.39 5.89 10.29
N ILE A 90 1.00 6.86 10.98
CA ILE A 90 2.46 7.01 11.01
C ILE A 90 3.07 5.84 11.77
N LEU A 91 4.09 5.23 11.19
CA LEU A 91 4.71 4.00 11.68
C LEU A 91 5.95 4.25 12.57
N GLU A 92 6.54 5.46 12.51
CA GLU A 92 7.80 5.77 13.18
C GLU A 92 7.83 7.24 13.60
N SER A 93 8.10 7.48 14.88
CA SER A 93 8.22 8.83 15.43
C SER A 93 9.47 9.55 14.94
N GLY A 94 9.37 10.86 14.70
CA GLY A 94 10.51 11.72 14.44
C GLY A 94 11.17 11.58 13.06
N LYS A 95 10.52 10.90 12.13
CA LYS A 95 11.01 10.67 10.76
C LYS A 95 10.29 11.49 9.71
N TYR A 96 8.99 11.72 9.90
CA TYR A 96 8.14 12.32 8.89
C TYR A 96 7.70 13.73 9.27
N ILE A 97 7.71 14.66 8.28
CA ILE A 97 7.24 16.03 8.45
C ILE A 97 5.88 16.16 7.76
N GLN A 98 4.90 16.71 8.47
CA GLN A 98 3.58 17.04 7.93
C GLN A 98 3.70 18.19 6.92
N SER A 99 3.47 17.91 5.64
CA SER A 99 3.41 18.93 4.60
C SER A 99 2.02 19.55 4.46
N GLN A 100 1.92 20.63 3.71
CA GLN A 100 0.66 21.33 3.43
C GLN A 100 -0.42 20.47 2.73
N ASP A 101 -0.01 19.35 2.09
CA ASP A 101 -0.92 18.45 1.37
C ASP A 101 -1.50 17.34 2.25
N VAL A 102 -1.08 17.29 3.52
CA VAL A 102 -1.45 16.25 4.48
C VAL A 102 -2.02 16.88 5.73
N ALA A 103 -3.18 16.41 6.17
CA ALA A 103 -3.77 16.77 7.43
C ALA A 103 -3.47 15.70 8.51
N LYS A 104 -3.26 16.13 9.75
CA LYS A 104 -3.24 15.30 10.95
C LYS A 104 -4.58 15.41 11.65
N ILE A 105 -5.08 14.28 12.09
CA ILE A 105 -6.33 14.14 12.84
C ILE A 105 -6.01 14.00 14.32
N ILE A 106 -6.64 14.83 15.15
CA ILE A 106 -6.49 14.84 16.60
C ILE A 106 -7.85 14.55 17.21
N CYS A 107 -8.03 13.38 17.79
CA CYS A 107 -9.27 12.98 18.44
C CYS A 107 -9.46 13.67 19.79
N LYS A 108 -10.70 14.07 20.10
CA LYS A 108 -11.09 14.39 21.46
C LYS A 108 -11.43 13.08 22.17
N GLU A 109 -10.49 12.55 22.96
CA GLU A 109 -10.51 11.18 23.47
C GLU A 109 -11.72 10.86 24.35
N GLU A 110 -12.35 11.88 24.94
CA GLU A 110 -13.60 11.76 25.69
C GLU A 110 -14.84 11.49 24.81
N LEU A 111 -14.75 11.76 23.51
CA LEU A 111 -15.86 11.64 22.55
C LEU A 111 -15.59 10.67 21.41
N LEU A 112 -14.33 10.53 21.02
CA LEU A 112 -13.94 9.75 19.82
C LEU A 112 -12.70 8.89 20.08
N ASP A 113 -12.89 7.59 19.98
CA ASP A 113 -11.80 6.61 20.04
C ASP A 113 -10.90 6.71 18.79
N LYS A 114 -9.59 6.66 18.98
CA LYS A 114 -8.59 6.85 17.92
C LYS A 114 -8.65 5.78 16.84
N ASP A 115 -8.76 4.50 17.22
CA ASP A 115 -8.86 3.41 16.25
C ASP A 115 -10.18 3.50 15.47
N PHE A 116 -11.29 3.83 16.16
CA PHE A 116 -12.57 4.04 15.50
C PHE A 116 -12.54 5.23 14.54
N ALA A 117 -11.88 6.34 14.92
CA ALA A 117 -11.73 7.54 14.09
C ALA A 117 -11.05 7.24 12.75
N PHE A 118 -10.03 6.38 12.76
CA PHE A 118 -9.32 5.95 11.55
C PHE A 118 -10.30 5.38 10.51
N TYR A 119 -11.21 4.50 10.92
CA TYR A 119 -12.22 3.91 10.02
C TYR A 119 -13.38 4.85 9.73
N LEU A 120 -13.77 5.69 10.68
CA LEU A 120 -14.82 6.67 10.50
C LEU A 120 -14.48 7.65 9.36
N ILE A 121 -13.26 8.20 9.36
CA ILE A 121 -12.81 9.16 8.34
C ILE A 121 -12.71 8.49 6.97
N SER A 122 -12.23 7.25 6.91
CA SER A 122 -12.14 6.49 5.66
C SER A 122 -13.46 5.86 5.21
N SER A 123 -14.55 6.05 5.95
CA SER A 123 -15.86 5.54 5.60
C SER A 123 -16.42 6.15 4.31
N THR A 124 -17.24 5.39 3.61
CA THR A 124 -17.95 5.87 2.41
C THR A 124 -18.73 7.14 2.67
N LEU A 125 -19.33 7.27 3.85
CA LEU A 125 -20.10 8.46 4.25
C LEU A 125 -19.25 9.73 4.24
N VAL A 126 -18.06 9.72 4.85
CA VAL A 126 -17.16 10.87 4.89
C VAL A 126 -16.54 11.12 3.52
N LYS A 127 -16.09 10.07 2.82
CA LYS A 127 -15.55 10.18 1.45
C LYS A 127 -16.53 10.83 0.48
N GLN A 128 -17.82 10.48 0.54
CA GLN A 128 -18.85 11.09 -0.30
C GLN A 128 -19.02 12.58 0.02
N GLN A 129 -19.09 12.97 1.29
CA GLN A 129 -19.22 14.38 1.67
C GLN A 129 -18.01 15.21 1.20
N LEU A 130 -16.80 14.69 1.37
CA LEU A 130 -15.58 15.36 0.89
C LEU A 130 -15.54 15.45 -0.64
N SER A 131 -15.98 14.41 -1.34
CA SER A 131 -16.03 14.38 -2.80
C SER A 131 -17.02 15.41 -3.35
N VAL A 132 -18.21 15.53 -2.76
CA VAL A 132 -19.21 16.54 -3.14
C VAL A 132 -18.69 17.94 -2.91
N ALA A 133 -18.05 18.19 -1.78
CA ALA A 133 -17.49 19.50 -1.44
C ALA A 133 -16.29 19.91 -2.35
N ALA A 134 -15.68 18.95 -3.06
CA ALA A 134 -14.49 19.15 -3.91
C ALA A 134 -14.79 19.26 -5.42
N GLN A 135 -16.04 19.14 -5.87
CA GLN A 135 -16.43 18.96 -7.29
C GLN A 135 -16.15 20.15 -8.23
N GLN A 136 -15.58 21.26 -7.78
CA GLN A 136 -15.47 22.48 -8.60
C GLN A 136 -14.10 22.71 -9.28
N THR A 137 -13.13 21.81 -9.16
CA THR A 137 -11.78 22.02 -9.72
C THR A 137 -11.20 20.79 -10.40
N LYS A 138 -10.32 21.00 -11.40
CA LYS A 138 -9.61 19.95 -12.15
C LYS A 138 -8.69 19.09 -11.25
N ILE A 139 -8.14 19.68 -10.19
CA ILE A 139 -7.48 18.99 -9.07
C ILE A 139 -8.37 19.23 -7.85
N ARG A 140 -8.87 18.17 -7.26
CA ARG A 140 -9.77 18.29 -6.12
C ARG A 140 -8.96 18.55 -4.86
N HIS A 141 -9.34 19.59 -4.14
CA HIS A 141 -8.74 19.94 -2.86
C HIS A 141 -9.81 19.93 -1.77
N THR A 142 -9.43 19.47 -0.62
CA THR A 142 -10.17 19.64 0.63
C THR A 142 -9.38 20.53 1.59
N SER A 143 -9.97 20.86 2.71
CA SER A 143 -9.34 21.66 3.77
C SER A 143 -9.69 21.08 5.13
N PRO A 144 -8.93 21.43 6.19
CA PRO A 144 -9.29 21.09 7.55
C PRO A 144 -10.74 21.42 7.90
N ASP A 145 -11.24 22.60 7.46
CA ASP A 145 -12.62 23.03 7.75
C ASP A 145 -13.65 22.16 7.05
N LYS A 146 -13.43 21.78 5.79
CA LYS A 146 -14.32 20.87 5.06
C LYS A 146 -14.36 19.48 5.72
N ILE A 147 -13.26 19.00 6.29
CA ILE A 147 -13.23 17.75 7.04
C ILE A 147 -14.03 17.91 8.34
N ARG A 148 -13.82 19.02 9.09
CA ARG A 148 -14.55 19.30 10.32
C ARG A 148 -16.07 19.44 10.09
N ASP A 149 -16.49 19.93 8.92
CA ASP A 149 -17.90 20.11 8.56
C ASP A 149 -18.64 18.82 8.20
N CYS A 150 -17.92 17.71 7.96
CA CYS A 150 -18.56 16.42 7.67
C CYS A 150 -19.44 15.97 8.83
N THR A 151 -20.65 15.51 8.49
CA THR A 151 -21.63 15.02 9.47
C THR A 151 -21.55 13.50 9.57
N VAL A 152 -21.50 13.00 10.79
CA VAL A 152 -21.37 11.57 11.11
C VAL A 152 -22.37 11.16 12.20
N TRP A 153 -22.66 9.86 12.27
CA TRP A 153 -23.43 9.24 13.33
C TRP A 153 -22.56 8.17 13.97
N ILE A 154 -22.28 8.33 15.26
CA ILE A 154 -21.37 7.46 16.00
C ILE A 154 -22.06 6.89 17.25
N PRO A 155 -21.69 5.66 17.66
CA PRO A 155 -22.16 5.06 18.91
C PRO A 155 -21.46 5.70 20.12
N GLU A 156 -21.82 5.26 21.30
CA GLU A 156 -21.10 5.62 22.53
C GLU A 156 -19.65 5.13 22.52
N LEU A 157 -18.79 5.76 23.32
CA LEU A 157 -17.34 5.54 23.31
C LEU A 157 -16.94 4.08 23.58
N THR A 158 -17.66 3.38 24.45
CA THR A 158 -17.41 1.95 24.74
C THR A 158 -17.57 1.09 23.48
N GLU A 159 -18.61 1.36 22.70
CA GLU A 159 -18.85 0.63 21.46
C GLU A 159 -17.87 1.03 20.35
N GLN A 160 -17.47 2.31 20.28
CA GLN A 160 -16.41 2.76 19.38
C GLN A 160 -15.11 1.99 19.63
N LYS A 161 -14.67 1.87 20.90
CA LYS A 161 -13.47 1.10 21.27
C LYS A 161 -13.58 -0.35 20.88
N ARG A 162 -14.76 -0.98 21.03
CA ARG A 162 -14.99 -2.36 20.62
C ARG A 162 -14.86 -2.54 19.11
N ILE A 163 -15.50 -1.66 18.34
CA ILE A 163 -15.48 -1.68 16.88
C ILE A 163 -14.05 -1.38 16.36
N GLY A 164 -13.43 -0.31 16.85
CA GLY A 164 -12.08 0.11 16.48
C GLY A 164 -11.07 -1.02 16.70
N LYS A 165 -11.06 -1.61 17.90
CA LYS A 165 -10.18 -2.74 18.24
C LYS A 165 -10.41 -3.96 17.33
N LEU A 166 -11.67 -4.29 17.01
CA LEU A 166 -11.97 -5.39 16.10
C LEU A 166 -11.40 -5.15 14.70
N LEU A 167 -11.67 -3.97 14.12
CA LEU A 167 -11.20 -3.62 12.78
C LEU A 167 -9.67 -3.56 12.73
N ARG A 168 -9.01 -2.95 13.71
CA ARG A 168 -7.53 -2.94 13.81
C ARG A 168 -6.94 -4.34 13.90
N SER A 169 -7.60 -5.26 14.61
CA SER A 169 -7.13 -6.65 14.69
C SER A 169 -7.19 -7.37 13.33
N LEU A 170 -8.18 -7.04 12.50
CA LEU A 170 -8.30 -7.57 11.13
C LEU A 170 -7.22 -6.98 10.22
N ASP A 171 -7.04 -5.66 10.26
CA ASP A 171 -5.98 -5.00 9.47
C ASP A 171 -4.60 -5.56 9.81
N ARG A 172 -4.29 -5.72 11.11
CA ARG A 172 -3.02 -6.29 11.55
C ARG A 172 -2.80 -7.71 11.00
N LYS A 173 -3.84 -8.54 10.91
CA LYS A 173 -3.76 -9.86 10.30
C LYS A 173 -3.49 -9.77 8.79
N ILE A 174 -4.14 -8.82 8.11
CA ILE A 174 -3.92 -8.58 6.67
C ILE A 174 -2.48 -8.12 6.42
N GLU A 175 -1.99 -7.17 7.21
CA GLU A 175 -0.61 -6.67 7.12
C GLU A 175 0.40 -7.81 7.35
N LEU A 176 0.19 -8.64 8.38
CA LEU A 176 1.05 -9.78 8.67
C LEU A 176 1.05 -10.80 7.52
N ASN A 177 -0.12 -11.14 6.99
CA ASN A 177 -0.23 -12.07 5.87
C ASN A 177 0.48 -11.53 4.61
N ARG A 178 0.37 -10.22 4.33
CA ARG A 178 1.09 -9.58 3.21
C ARG A 178 2.61 -9.66 3.42
N ALA A 179 3.09 -9.38 4.62
CA ALA A 179 4.52 -9.49 4.94
C ALA A 179 5.03 -10.93 4.81
N ILE A 180 4.24 -11.91 5.27
CA ILE A 180 4.56 -13.34 5.10
C ILE A 180 4.63 -13.70 3.61
N ASN A 181 3.66 -13.31 2.80
CA ASN A 181 3.65 -13.59 1.37
C ASN A 181 4.85 -12.99 0.65
N GLN A 182 5.18 -11.72 0.94
CA GLN A 182 6.37 -11.07 0.37
C GLN A 182 7.67 -11.80 0.74
N ASN A 183 7.79 -12.24 2.00
CA ASN A 183 8.95 -13.01 2.44
C ASN A 183 9.01 -14.38 1.75
N LEU A 184 7.89 -15.08 1.62
CA LEU A 184 7.83 -16.38 0.94
C LEU A 184 8.18 -16.25 -0.55
N GLU A 185 7.71 -15.21 -1.24
CA GLU A 185 8.07 -14.92 -2.62
C GLU A 185 9.57 -14.63 -2.77
N ALA A 186 10.14 -13.81 -1.86
CA ALA A 186 11.58 -13.53 -1.85
C ALA A 186 12.40 -14.79 -1.60
N MET A 187 11.99 -15.62 -0.64
CA MET A 187 12.66 -16.91 -0.34
C MET A 187 12.56 -17.88 -1.51
N ALA A 188 11.40 -17.99 -2.16
CA ALA A 188 11.21 -18.84 -3.33
C ALA A 188 12.13 -18.42 -4.49
N LYS A 189 12.22 -17.10 -4.75
CA LYS A 189 13.13 -16.54 -5.75
C LYS A 189 14.59 -16.83 -5.40
N GLN A 190 15.00 -16.59 -4.15
CA GLN A 190 16.36 -16.86 -3.69
C GLN A 190 16.72 -18.35 -3.83
N LEU A 191 15.80 -19.25 -3.47
CA LEU A 191 15.98 -20.69 -3.60
C LEU A 191 16.08 -21.12 -5.06
N TYR A 192 15.24 -20.55 -5.94
CA TYR A 192 15.32 -20.77 -7.37
C TYR A 192 16.67 -20.34 -7.93
N ASP A 193 17.12 -19.13 -7.60
CA ASP A 193 18.42 -18.61 -8.05
C ASP A 193 19.57 -19.48 -7.53
N TYR A 194 19.52 -19.91 -6.29
CA TYR A 194 20.52 -20.77 -5.68
C TYR A 194 20.59 -22.15 -6.36
N TRP A 195 19.44 -22.77 -6.59
CA TRP A 195 19.40 -24.12 -7.18
C TRP A 195 19.59 -24.14 -8.70
N PHE A 196 18.97 -23.23 -9.44
CA PHE A 196 18.87 -23.31 -10.90
C PHE A 196 19.74 -22.30 -11.64
N VAL A 197 20.11 -21.20 -11.00
CA VAL A 197 21.02 -20.22 -11.58
C VAL A 197 22.46 -20.47 -11.13
N GLN A 198 22.66 -20.74 -9.84
CA GLN A 198 24.00 -21.03 -9.27
C GLN A 198 24.34 -22.53 -9.32
N PHE A 199 23.35 -23.40 -9.52
CA PHE A 199 23.47 -24.87 -9.55
C PHE A 199 23.88 -25.49 -8.22
N ASP A 200 23.54 -24.86 -7.10
CA ASP A 200 23.76 -25.37 -5.75
C ASP A 200 22.54 -26.08 -5.16
N PHE A 201 21.80 -26.81 -6.00
CA PHE A 201 20.76 -27.72 -5.54
C PHE A 201 21.35 -28.85 -4.69
N PRO A 202 20.60 -29.49 -3.78
CA PRO A 202 21.09 -30.59 -2.95
C PRO A 202 21.55 -31.79 -3.79
N ASN A 203 22.77 -32.25 -3.59
CA ASN A 203 23.23 -33.51 -4.13
C ASN A 203 22.74 -34.71 -3.29
N GLU A 204 23.15 -35.92 -3.60
CA GLU A 204 22.72 -37.14 -2.89
C GLU A 204 23.07 -37.12 -1.38
N GLU A 205 24.09 -36.35 -0.98
CA GLU A 205 24.47 -36.14 0.42
C GLU A 205 23.79 -34.95 1.08
N GLY A 206 22.91 -34.25 0.36
CA GLY A 206 22.26 -33.03 0.81
C GLY A 206 23.14 -31.78 0.82
N LYS A 207 24.33 -31.82 0.24
CA LYS A 207 25.26 -30.69 0.10
C LYS A 207 25.00 -29.92 -1.18
N PRO A 208 25.33 -28.59 -1.24
CA PRO A 208 25.22 -27.80 -2.48
C PRO A 208 26.02 -28.45 -3.62
N TYR A 209 25.38 -28.72 -4.77
CA TYR A 209 26.01 -29.50 -5.84
C TYR A 209 27.30 -28.88 -6.36
N LYS A 210 27.24 -27.67 -6.90
CA LYS A 210 28.41 -27.02 -7.50
C LYS A 210 29.48 -26.67 -6.47
N SER A 211 29.09 -26.04 -5.36
CA SER A 211 30.03 -25.60 -4.32
C SER A 211 30.73 -26.74 -3.59
N SER A 212 30.17 -27.96 -3.57
CA SER A 212 30.81 -29.15 -3.01
C SER A 212 31.57 -30.01 -4.06
N GLY A 213 31.80 -29.46 -5.24
CA GLY A 213 32.63 -30.13 -6.27
C GLY A 213 31.85 -30.99 -7.25
N GLY A 214 30.53 -30.75 -7.40
CA GLY A 214 29.71 -31.40 -8.43
C GLY A 214 30.27 -31.17 -9.84
N GLU A 215 30.24 -32.21 -10.68
CA GLU A 215 30.81 -32.17 -12.02
C GLU A 215 30.02 -31.24 -12.94
N MET A 216 30.69 -30.26 -13.56
CA MET A 216 30.13 -29.30 -14.47
C MET A 216 30.63 -29.56 -15.90
N VAL A 217 29.78 -29.33 -16.90
CA VAL A 217 30.03 -29.53 -18.33
C VAL A 217 29.70 -28.29 -19.11
N TRP A 218 30.58 -27.85 -19.98
CA TRP A 218 30.36 -26.72 -20.87
C TRP A 218 29.18 -26.95 -21.81
N ASN A 219 28.26 -26.00 -21.86
CA ASN A 219 27.14 -26.02 -22.79
C ASN A 219 27.25 -24.91 -23.85
N GLU A 220 27.43 -25.30 -25.10
CA GLU A 220 27.65 -24.38 -26.24
C GLU A 220 26.45 -23.45 -26.49
N LYS A 221 25.21 -23.96 -26.31
CA LYS A 221 23.99 -23.14 -26.51
C LYS A 221 23.86 -22.03 -25.48
N LEU A 222 24.12 -22.34 -24.22
CA LEU A 222 23.98 -21.39 -23.10
C LEU A 222 25.27 -20.59 -22.84
N ARG A 223 26.39 -20.97 -23.47
CA ARG A 223 27.74 -20.41 -23.26
C ARG A 223 28.11 -20.32 -21.80
N ARG A 224 27.84 -21.39 -21.05
CA ARG A 224 28.17 -21.54 -19.62
C ARG A 224 28.24 -22.99 -19.23
N ASP A 225 28.91 -23.25 -18.09
CA ASP A 225 28.89 -24.55 -17.49
C ASP A 225 27.52 -24.86 -16.88
N ILE A 226 27.07 -26.10 -17.06
CA ILE A 226 25.86 -26.66 -16.47
C ILE A 226 26.19 -27.97 -15.76
N PRO A 227 25.39 -28.43 -14.79
CA PRO A 227 25.59 -29.71 -14.11
C PRO A 227 25.64 -30.87 -15.10
N LYS A 228 26.55 -31.83 -14.88
CA LYS A 228 26.60 -33.06 -15.66
C LYS A 228 25.26 -33.77 -15.64
N GLY A 229 24.80 -34.21 -16.80
CA GLY A 229 23.49 -34.84 -16.98
C GLY A 229 22.34 -33.88 -17.26
N TRP A 230 22.57 -32.57 -17.14
CA TRP A 230 21.57 -31.57 -17.58
C TRP A 230 21.74 -31.30 -19.08
N SER A 231 20.63 -30.98 -19.73
CA SER A 231 20.58 -30.60 -21.14
C SER A 231 19.81 -29.32 -21.34
N CYS A 232 20.16 -28.57 -22.39
CA CYS A 232 19.44 -27.39 -22.83
C CYS A 232 18.39 -27.79 -23.85
N SER A 233 17.14 -27.40 -23.63
CA SER A 233 16.08 -27.56 -24.62
C SER A 233 15.29 -26.25 -24.81
N ASP A 234 14.58 -26.12 -25.91
CA ASP A 234 13.71 -24.98 -26.13
C ASP A 234 12.36 -25.21 -25.45
N ILE A 235 11.76 -24.14 -24.92
CA ILE A 235 10.44 -24.20 -24.27
C ILE A 235 9.41 -24.86 -25.19
N LYS A 236 9.51 -24.60 -26.50
CA LYS A 236 8.61 -25.16 -27.53
C LYS A 236 8.66 -26.69 -27.61
N SER A 237 9.79 -27.32 -27.24
CA SER A 237 9.93 -28.78 -27.21
C SER A 237 9.34 -29.41 -25.97
N ALA A 238 9.23 -28.65 -24.88
CA ALA A 238 8.70 -29.10 -23.59
C ALA A 238 7.24 -28.75 -23.36
N LEU A 239 6.73 -27.68 -23.99
CA LEU A 239 5.39 -27.14 -23.76
C LEU A 239 4.71 -26.77 -25.09
N ASN A 240 3.42 -27.05 -25.18
CA ASN A 240 2.57 -26.50 -26.22
C ASN A 240 2.11 -25.12 -25.82
N ILE A 241 2.55 -24.07 -26.52
CA ILE A 241 2.18 -22.68 -26.29
C ILE A 241 1.21 -22.24 -27.37
N PHE A 242 0.04 -21.80 -26.98
CA PHE A 242 -0.96 -21.23 -27.87
C PHE A 242 -1.55 -19.95 -27.29
N THR A 243 -1.97 -19.04 -28.14
CA THR A 243 -2.64 -17.80 -27.73
C THR A 243 -4.15 -18.00 -27.72
N GLY A 244 -4.83 -17.45 -26.73
CA GLY A 244 -6.28 -17.35 -26.72
C GLY A 244 -6.76 -16.53 -27.93
N LYS A 245 -7.89 -16.93 -28.51
CA LYS A 245 -8.47 -16.29 -29.71
C LYS A 245 -9.62 -15.34 -29.38
N LYS A 246 -10.06 -15.27 -28.13
CA LYS A 246 -11.23 -14.48 -27.73
C LYS A 246 -10.80 -13.09 -27.26
N ASP A 247 -11.47 -12.07 -27.76
CA ASP A 247 -11.27 -10.68 -27.34
C ASP A 247 -11.94 -10.44 -25.98
N VAL A 248 -11.26 -9.69 -25.10
CA VAL A 248 -11.76 -9.30 -23.77
C VAL A 248 -13.10 -8.57 -23.87
N SER A 249 -13.30 -7.74 -24.90
CA SER A 249 -14.54 -7.00 -25.12
C SER A 249 -15.76 -7.90 -25.39
N LYS A 250 -15.53 -9.16 -25.73
CA LYS A 250 -16.56 -10.17 -26.02
C LYS A 250 -16.83 -11.11 -24.83
N ALA A 251 -16.14 -10.93 -23.71
CA ALA A 251 -16.36 -11.75 -22.54
C ALA A 251 -17.67 -11.33 -21.85
N ILE A 252 -18.62 -12.26 -21.78
CA ILE A 252 -19.89 -12.11 -21.04
C ILE A 252 -19.66 -12.68 -19.64
N PRO A 253 -20.03 -12.00 -18.55
CA PRO A 253 -19.85 -12.50 -17.21
C PRO A 253 -20.46 -13.89 -16.99
N GLY A 254 -19.71 -14.79 -16.33
CA GLY A 254 -20.12 -16.18 -16.11
C GLY A 254 -19.21 -16.91 -15.11
N PRO A 255 -19.33 -18.23 -14.99
CA PRO A 255 -18.66 -19.02 -13.96
C PRO A 255 -17.17 -19.29 -14.24
N TYR A 256 -16.69 -19.04 -15.44
CA TYR A 256 -15.32 -19.35 -15.82
C TYR A 256 -14.40 -18.13 -15.68
N LYS A 257 -13.11 -18.39 -15.42
CA LYS A 257 -12.08 -17.35 -15.40
C LYS A 257 -11.55 -17.12 -16.82
N PHE A 258 -11.64 -15.88 -17.28
CA PHE A 258 -11.05 -15.44 -18.54
C PHE A 258 -9.73 -14.71 -18.27
N PHE A 259 -8.64 -15.27 -18.75
CA PHE A 259 -7.30 -14.72 -18.56
C PHE A 259 -6.94 -13.80 -19.74
N SER A 260 -6.54 -12.59 -19.43
CA SER A 260 -6.06 -11.58 -20.38
C SER A 260 -4.72 -11.01 -19.90
N CYS A 261 -4.24 -9.94 -20.53
CA CYS A 261 -3.06 -9.21 -20.07
C CYS A 261 -3.32 -8.38 -18.78
N ALA A 262 -4.55 -8.36 -18.26
CA ALA A 262 -4.87 -7.69 -17.00
C ALA A 262 -4.28 -8.47 -15.79
N PRO A 263 -3.93 -7.79 -14.70
CA PRO A 263 -3.37 -8.42 -13.49
C PRO A 263 -4.29 -9.48 -12.89
N GLU A 264 -5.63 -9.31 -13.05
CA GLU A 264 -6.62 -10.25 -12.55
C GLU A 264 -7.51 -10.78 -13.66
N PRO A 265 -7.89 -12.07 -13.61
CA PRO A 265 -8.81 -12.65 -14.58
C PRO A 265 -10.21 -12.08 -14.38
N ILE A 266 -10.91 -11.83 -15.48
CA ILE A 266 -12.33 -11.47 -15.47
C ILE A 266 -13.21 -12.73 -15.55
N SER A 267 -14.51 -12.60 -15.23
CA SER A 267 -15.45 -13.69 -15.38
C SER A 267 -15.86 -13.90 -16.84
N SER A 268 -16.15 -15.14 -17.25
CA SER A 268 -16.67 -15.50 -18.58
C SER A 268 -17.74 -16.58 -18.49
N ASN A 269 -18.73 -16.54 -19.40
CA ASN A 269 -19.76 -17.58 -19.53
C ASN A 269 -19.34 -18.73 -20.45
N GLU A 270 -18.20 -18.60 -21.13
CA GLU A 270 -17.64 -19.62 -22.01
C GLU A 270 -16.26 -20.06 -21.52
N TYR A 271 -16.01 -21.37 -21.69
CA TYR A 271 -14.73 -22.03 -21.38
C TYR A 271 -13.75 -21.92 -22.54
#